data_6595c4a2598dfeb8be19f19ffa41be4f
#
_entry.id   6595c4a2598dfeb8be19f19ffa41be4f
#
_cell.length_a   1.000
_cell.length_b   1.000
_cell.length_c   1.000
_cell.angle_alpha   90.00
_cell.angle_beta   90.00
_cell.angle_gamma   90.00
#
_symmetry.space_group_name_H-M   'P 1'
#
loop_
_entity.id
_entity.type
_entity.pdbx_description
1 polymer ?
#
loop_
_entity_poly.entity_id
_entity_poly.type
_entity_poly.pdbx_seq_one_letter_code
_entity_poly.pdbx_strand_id
1 'polypeptide(L)'
;MSRINLENSGKTAQSVSDRLLTLLKTRGPQQASDAGKVLGTTGEAARQQFVKLAKEGLVEAVAETRGVGRPVQLWHLTSAGNARFPDTG
;
A
#
# COMPACT_ATOMS: atom_id res chain seq x y z
N MET A 1 -3.48 -27.65 14.99
CA MET A 1 -3.31 -27.19 14.86
C MET A 1 -3.33 -26.55 14.52
N SER A 2 -3.22 -26.39 14.53
CA SER A 2 -3.10 -25.68 14.25
C SER A 2 -3.06 -25.03 13.89
N ARG A 3 -3.02 -25.05 13.94
CA ARG A 3 -2.74 -24.50 13.66
C ARG A 3 -2.67 -23.92 13.04
N ILE A 4 -2.75 -24.12 12.95
CA ILE A 4 -2.51 -23.59 12.33
C ILE A 4 -2.54 -22.84 11.88
N ASN A 5 -2.39 -22.70 12.00
CA ASN A 5 -2.23 -21.98 11.59
C ASN A 5 -1.77 -21.37 11.36
N LEU A 6 -1.46 -21.38 11.64
CA LEU A 6 -0.81 -20.89 11.43
C LEU A 6 -0.38 -20.68 10.62
N GLU A 7 -0.40 -20.96 10.33
CA GLU A 7 -0.04 -20.77 9.58
C GLU A 7 -0.29 -20.41 8.77
N ASN A 8 -0.66 -20.65 8.76
CA ASN A 8 -0.80 -20.34 7.83
C ASN A 8 -0.93 -19.71 7.45
N SER A 9 -1.05 -19.80 7.84
CA SER A 9 -1.06 -19.04 7.37
C SER A 9 -0.30 -18.10 6.80
N GLY A 10 0.13 -17.98 7.03
CA GLY A 10 0.95 -16.87 6.73
C GLY A 10 1.35 -16.72 5.33
N LYS A 11 1.61 -17.72 4.72
CA LYS A 11 2.07 -17.63 3.37
C LYS A 11 1.02 -17.12 2.41
N THR A 12 -0.16 -17.46 2.67
CA THR A 12 -1.23 -16.98 1.81
C THR A 12 -1.75 -15.65 2.28
N ALA A 13 -1.57 -15.36 3.55
CA ALA A 13 -2.02 -14.09 4.10
C ALA A 13 -0.95 -13.04 3.85
N GLN A 14 -1.28 -12.05 3.07
CA GLN A 14 -0.35 -10.95 2.83
C GLN A 14 -0.32 -10.03 4.02
N SER A 15 0.83 -9.46 4.29
CA SER A 15 0.93 -8.42 5.29
C SER A 15 0.19 -7.18 4.79
N VAL A 16 -0.10 -6.25 5.70
CA VAL A 16 -0.72 -5.00 5.30
C VAL A 16 0.16 -4.27 4.29
N SER A 17 1.47 -4.30 4.50
CA SER A 17 2.41 -3.68 3.57
C SER A 17 2.28 -4.27 2.16
N ASP A 18 2.23 -5.58 2.07
CA ASP A 18 2.09 -6.23 0.77
C ASP A 18 0.78 -5.88 0.11
N ARG A 19 -0.29 -5.81 0.89
CA ARG A 19 -1.60 -5.46 0.35
C ARG A 19 -1.61 -4.04 -0.17
N LEU A 20 -0.94 -3.12 0.51
CA LEU A 20 -0.84 -1.75 0.05
C LEU A 20 -0.04 -1.65 -1.23
N LEU A 21 1.07 -2.39 -1.32
CA LEU A 21 1.86 -2.39 -2.55
C LEU A 21 1.04 -2.95 -3.71
N THR A 22 0.30 -4.02 -3.47
CA THR A 22 -0.55 -4.60 -4.50
C THR A 22 -1.64 -3.61 -4.93
N LEU A 23 -2.20 -2.89 -3.98
CA LEU A 23 -3.22 -1.89 -4.27
C LEU A 23 -2.66 -0.82 -5.22
N LEU A 24 -1.47 -0.32 -4.92
CA LEU A 24 -0.83 0.67 -5.78
C LEU A 24 -0.50 0.10 -7.15
N LYS A 25 -0.12 -1.16 -7.20
CA LYS A 25 0.21 -1.79 -8.48
C LYS A 25 -1.02 -1.97 -9.34
N THR A 26 -2.12 -2.39 -8.74
CA THR A 26 -3.32 -2.72 -9.50
C THR A 26 -4.23 -1.53 -9.76
N ARG A 27 -4.28 -0.59 -8.83
CA ARG A 27 -5.19 0.55 -8.95
C ARG A 27 -4.51 1.88 -9.17
N GLY A 28 -3.19 1.90 -9.08
CA GLY A 28 -2.44 3.13 -9.23
C GLY A 28 -2.38 3.92 -7.93
N PRO A 29 -1.98 5.18 -8.00
CA PRO A 29 -1.78 5.99 -6.79
C PRO A 29 -3.03 6.09 -5.96
N GLN A 30 -2.87 6.09 -4.64
CA GLN A 30 -3.98 6.10 -3.68
C GLN A 30 -3.71 7.08 -2.57
N GLN A 31 -4.78 7.68 -2.04
CA GLN A 31 -4.70 8.39 -0.79
C GLN A 31 -4.76 7.38 0.34
N ALA A 32 -4.16 7.73 1.47
CA ALA A 32 -4.16 6.82 2.63
C ALA A 32 -5.58 6.50 3.08
N SER A 33 -6.47 7.49 3.06
CA SER A 33 -7.85 7.25 3.49
C SER A 33 -8.55 6.24 2.58
N ASP A 34 -8.32 6.33 1.27
CA ASP A 34 -8.93 5.40 0.34
C ASP A 34 -8.33 4.00 0.51
N ALA A 35 -7.02 3.93 0.68
CA ALA A 35 -6.36 2.65 0.91
C ALA A 35 -6.87 2.00 2.19
N GLY A 36 -7.08 2.79 3.23
CA GLY A 36 -7.61 2.27 4.47
C GLY A 36 -8.99 1.65 4.28
N LYS A 37 -9.83 2.29 3.50
CA LYS A 37 -11.17 1.76 3.23
C LYS A 37 -11.10 0.44 2.48
N VAL A 38 -10.23 0.37 1.49
CA VAL A 38 -10.10 -0.87 0.70
C VAL A 38 -9.62 -2.02 1.58
N LEU A 39 -8.71 -1.74 2.51
CA LEU A 39 -8.15 -2.78 3.35
C LEU A 39 -8.94 -3.04 4.62
N GLY A 40 -10.00 -2.27 4.85
CA GLY A 40 -10.81 -2.46 6.05
C GLY A 40 -10.15 -1.93 7.31
N THR A 41 -9.31 -0.91 7.16
CA THR A 41 -8.64 -0.30 8.30
C THR A 41 -8.84 1.21 8.24
N THR A 42 -8.19 1.94 9.13
CA THR A 42 -8.32 3.40 9.15
C THR A 42 -7.34 4.03 8.19
N GLY A 43 -7.63 5.27 7.78
CA GLY A 43 -6.69 6.02 6.96
C GLY A 43 -5.39 6.27 7.66
N GLU A 44 -5.44 6.50 8.98
CA GLU A 44 -4.22 6.72 9.74
C GLU A 44 -3.35 5.49 9.77
N ALA A 45 -3.94 4.31 9.94
CA ALA A 45 -3.17 3.08 9.93
C ALA A 45 -2.53 2.85 8.57
N ALA A 46 -3.29 3.12 7.50
CA ALA A 46 -2.74 2.99 6.15
C ALA A 46 -1.60 3.98 5.94
N ARG A 47 -1.78 5.22 6.41
CA ARG A 47 -0.74 6.23 6.26
C ARG A 47 0.56 5.81 6.95
N GLN A 48 0.44 5.26 8.15
CA GLN A 48 1.62 4.82 8.87
C GLN A 48 2.36 3.71 8.13
N GLN A 49 1.62 2.81 7.52
CA GLN A 49 2.24 1.76 6.72
C GLN A 49 2.90 2.34 5.47
N PHE A 50 2.25 3.30 4.83
CA PHE A 50 2.85 3.96 3.68
C PHE A 50 4.14 4.68 4.06
N VAL A 51 4.16 5.36 5.22
CA VAL A 51 5.36 6.03 5.68
C VAL A 51 6.50 5.02 5.87
N LYS A 52 6.17 3.88 6.44
CA LYS A 52 7.17 2.83 6.63
C LYS A 52 7.69 2.33 5.29
N LEU A 53 6.79 2.09 4.34
CA LEU A 53 7.19 1.66 3.01
C LEU A 53 8.03 2.72 2.29
N ALA A 54 7.72 3.99 2.53
CA ALA A 54 8.49 5.08 1.94
C ALA A 54 9.93 5.09 2.48
N LYS A 55 10.09 4.78 3.75
CA LYS A 55 11.42 4.68 4.33
C LYS A 55 12.22 3.56 3.69
N GLU A 56 11.54 2.54 3.23
CA GLU A 56 12.18 1.43 2.52
C GLU A 56 12.37 1.72 1.05
N GLY A 57 11.90 2.87 0.58
CA GLY A 57 12.07 3.27 -0.80
C GLY A 57 11.08 2.64 -1.76
N LEU A 58 10.04 1.99 -1.24
CA LEU A 58 9.10 1.26 -2.08
C LEU A 58 7.93 2.10 -2.57
N VAL A 59 7.61 3.17 -1.86
CA VAL A 59 6.55 4.10 -2.26
C VAL A 59 7.03 5.51 -2.00
N GLU A 60 6.34 6.47 -2.60
CA GLU A 60 6.63 7.88 -2.36
C GLU A 60 5.32 8.65 -2.33
N ALA A 61 5.33 9.73 -1.58
CA ALA A 61 4.18 10.61 -1.46
C ALA A 61 4.33 11.76 -2.44
N VAL A 62 3.29 12.01 -3.21
CA VAL A 62 3.28 13.12 -4.16
C VAL A 62 2.03 13.93 -3.89
N ALA A 63 2.20 15.24 -3.71
CA ALA A 63 1.07 16.13 -3.53
C ALA A 63 0.52 16.53 -4.89
N GLU A 64 -0.78 16.41 -5.05
CA GLU A 64 -1.45 16.84 -6.28
C GLU A 64 -2.55 17.80 -5.95
N THR A 65 -2.67 18.82 -6.76
CA THR A 65 -3.77 19.76 -6.64
C THR A 65 -4.87 19.30 -7.57
N ARG A 66 -6.05 19.10 -7.01
CA ARG A 66 -7.20 18.69 -7.81
C ARG A 66 -8.23 19.78 -7.81
N GLY A 67 -8.10 20.69 -8.75
CA GLY A 67 -9.02 21.80 -8.88
C GLY A 67 -8.92 22.74 -7.70
N VAL A 68 -10.07 23.16 -7.20
CA VAL A 68 -10.14 24.09 -6.09
C VAL A 68 -9.96 23.34 -4.78
N GLY A 69 -9.18 23.89 -3.89
CA GLY A 69 -9.07 23.34 -2.57
C GLY A 69 -7.66 22.89 -2.25
N ARG A 70 -7.56 22.06 -1.24
CA ARG A 70 -6.27 21.63 -0.75
C ARG A 70 -5.65 20.58 -1.64
N PRO A 71 -4.32 20.58 -1.73
CA PRO A 71 -3.65 19.47 -2.42
C PRO A 71 -3.95 18.18 -1.69
N VAL A 72 -4.04 17.10 -2.43
CA VAL A 72 -4.18 15.77 -1.84
C VAL A 72 -2.86 15.06 -1.96
N GLN A 73 -2.56 14.23 -0.99
CA GLN A 73 -1.34 13.44 -0.99
C GLN A 73 -1.65 12.06 -1.53
N LEU A 74 -0.97 11.71 -2.61
CA LEU A 74 -1.12 10.39 -3.21
C LEU A 74 0.14 9.59 -3.00
N TRP A 75 -0.02 8.32 -2.70
CA TRP A 75 1.10 7.41 -2.54
C TRP A 75 1.27 6.64 -3.83
N HIS A 76 2.47 6.68 -4.35
CA HIS A 76 2.82 6.05 -5.63
C HIS A 76 3.83 4.96 -5.40
N LEU A 77 3.76 3.94 -6.23
CA LEU A 77 4.75 2.88 -6.21
C LEU A 77 6.01 3.41 -6.91
N THR A 78 7.17 3.22 -6.28
CA THR A 78 8.43 3.60 -6.92
C THR A 78 8.91 2.47 -7.81
N SER A 79 10.00 2.71 -8.54
CA SER A 79 10.62 1.64 -9.34
C SER A 79 11.01 0.46 -8.46
N ALA A 80 11.55 0.75 -7.28
CA ALA A 80 11.94 -0.31 -6.35
C ALA A 80 10.71 -1.08 -5.87
N GLY A 81 9.62 -0.36 -5.57
CA GLY A 81 8.39 -1.02 -5.16
C GLY A 81 7.81 -1.86 -6.27
N ASN A 82 7.85 -1.35 -7.49
CA ASN A 82 7.34 -2.08 -8.62
C ASN A 82 8.16 -3.35 -8.87
N ALA A 83 9.44 -3.30 -8.59
CA ALA A 83 10.33 -4.45 -8.78
C ALA A 83 10.03 -5.59 -7.80
N ARG A 84 9.23 -5.33 -6.76
CA ARG A 84 8.83 -6.37 -5.82
C ARG A 84 7.83 -7.34 -6.43
N PHE A 85 7.25 -7.00 -7.56
CA PHE A 85 6.26 -7.85 -8.21
C PHE A 85 6.90 -8.64 -9.32
N PRO A 86 6.46 -9.89 -9.52
CA PRO A 86 6.99 -10.67 -10.63
C PRO A 86 6.62 -10.02 -11.95
N ASP A 87 7.52 -10.16 -12.90
CA ASP A 87 7.25 -9.69 -14.23
C ASP A 87 6.45 -10.75 -14.96
N THR A 88 5.20 -10.50 -15.17
CA THR A 88 4.33 -11.46 -15.82
C THR A 88 4.16 -11.20 -17.30
N GLY A 89 4.84 -10.29 -17.80
CA GLY A 89 4.90 -10.09 -19.20
C GLY A 89 4.08 -9.23 -19.90
#